data_1654f0a69d86367276b793a8bc0629e6
#
_entry.id   1654f0a69d86367276b793a8bc0629e6
#
_cell.length_a   1.000
_cell.length_b   1.000
_cell.length_c   1.000
_cell.angle_alpha   90.00
_cell.angle_beta   90.00
_cell.angle_gamma   90.00
#
_symmetry.space_group_name_H-M   'P 1'
#
loop_
_entity.id
_entity.type
_entity.pdbx_description
1 polymer ?
#
loop_
_entity_poly.entity_id
_entity_poly.type
_entity_poly.pdbx_seq_one_letter_code
_entity_poly.pdbx_strand_id
1 'polypeptide(L)'
;MVNCLLGGYDTVEQQAKLYWIDYVGTLQQVTKGAHGYAGYFVNSVLDNNWKQGMSLDEGLEAVKKCILELKTRFIINQPNFVAKIVTKDGV
;
A
#
# COMPACT_ATOMS: atom_id res chain seq x y z
N MET A 1 -4.63 -8.20 18.37
CA MET A 1 -5.00 -8.30 16.94
C MET A 1 -4.02 -7.46 16.13
N VAL A 2 -3.29 -8.08 15.23
CA VAL A 2 -2.27 -7.39 14.42
C VAL A 2 -2.58 -7.58 12.94
N ASN A 3 -2.66 -6.46 12.24
CA ASN A 3 -2.79 -6.44 10.78
C ASN A 3 -1.73 -5.49 10.24
N CYS A 4 -0.92 -5.95 9.31
CA CYS A 4 0.10 -5.10 8.72
C CYS A 4 0.40 -5.45 7.27
N LEU A 5 1.06 -4.53 6.60
CA LEU A 5 1.67 -4.74 5.30
C LEU A 5 3.17 -4.63 5.50
N LEU A 6 3.90 -5.62 5.04
CA LEU A 6 5.36 -5.64 5.16
C LEU A 6 5.96 -5.42 3.78
N GLY A 7 6.63 -4.29 3.61
CA GLY A 7 7.34 -3.97 2.38
C GLY A 7 8.84 -4.18 2.55
N GLY A 8 9.48 -4.68 1.51
CA GLY A 8 10.91 -4.91 1.53
C GLY A 8 11.48 -5.06 0.14
N TYR A 9 12.80 -5.12 0.06
CA TYR A 9 13.51 -5.37 -1.18
C TYR A 9 14.31 -6.67 -1.09
N ASP A 10 14.03 -7.59 -2.01
CA ASP A 10 14.73 -8.87 -2.08
C ASP A 10 16.00 -8.68 -2.91
N THR A 11 17.15 -8.73 -2.24
CA THR A 11 18.45 -8.52 -2.90
C THR A 11 18.87 -9.68 -3.80
N VAL A 12 18.32 -10.88 -3.58
CA VAL A 12 18.61 -12.05 -4.40
C VAL A 12 17.84 -11.97 -5.72
N GLU A 13 16.53 -11.75 -5.64
CA GLU A 13 15.68 -11.62 -6.82
C GLU A 13 15.70 -10.22 -7.43
N GLN A 14 16.29 -9.26 -6.73
CA GLN A 14 16.43 -7.86 -7.17
C GLN A 14 15.08 -7.23 -7.48
N GLN A 15 14.12 -7.38 -6.55
CA GLN A 15 12.80 -6.78 -6.71
C GLN A 15 12.20 -6.41 -5.36
N ALA A 16 11.37 -5.37 -5.38
CA ALA A 16 10.58 -4.99 -4.23
C ALA A 16 9.42 -5.98 -4.05
N LYS A 17 9.12 -6.28 -2.80
CA LYS A 17 8.05 -7.21 -2.45
C LYS A 17 7.19 -6.63 -1.35
N LEU A 18 5.90 -6.94 -1.40
CA LEU A 18 4.92 -6.54 -0.40
C LEU A 18 4.19 -7.79 0.11
N TYR A 19 4.06 -7.89 1.42
CA TYR A 19 3.38 -9.00 2.07
C TYR A 19 2.21 -8.52 2.90
N TRP A 20 1.11 -9.26 2.82
CA TRP A 20 -0.07 -9.10 3.65
C TRP A 20 0.07 -10.01 4.86
N ILE A 21 -0.09 -9.45 6.06
CA ILE A 21 -0.09 -10.22 7.31
C ILE A 21 -1.32 -9.76 8.10
N ASP A 22 -2.16 -10.70 8.52
CA ASP A 22 -3.37 -10.35 9.25
C ASP A 22 -3.49 -11.09 10.59
N TYR A 23 -4.52 -10.72 11.34
CA TYR A 23 -4.71 -11.21 12.70
C TYR A 23 -5.04 -12.70 12.78
N VAL A 24 -5.46 -13.32 11.71
CA VAL A 24 -5.72 -14.77 11.67
C VAL A 24 -4.50 -15.57 11.21
N GLY A 25 -3.36 -14.91 11.05
CA GLY A 25 -2.11 -15.58 10.70
C GLY A 25 -1.89 -15.78 9.21
N THR A 26 -2.63 -15.10 8.36
CA THR A 26 -2.40 -15.17 6.91
C THR A 26 -1.09 -14.41 6.58
N LEU A 27 -0.25 -15.07 5.79
CA LEU A 27 0.95 -14.44 5.21
C LEU A 27 0.90 -14.69 3.71
N GLN A 28 0.80 -13.63 2.93
CA GLN A 28 0.67 -13.75 1.48
C GLN A 28 1.37 -12.58 0.80
N GLN A 29 2.11 -12.91 -0.26
CA GLN A 29 2.68 -11.86 -1.12
C GLN A 29 1.56 -11.24 -1.95
N VAL A 30 1.52 -9.91 -1.97
CA VAL A 30 0.51 -9.15 -2.70
C VAL A 30 1.17 -8.06 -3.53
N THR A 31 0.44 -7.51 -4.49
CA THR A 31 0.90 -6.38 -5.28
C THR A 31 0.41 -5.06 -4.73
N LYS A 32 -0.67 -5.08 -3.98
CA LYS A 32 -1.27 -3.92 -3.32
C LYS A 32 -2.16 -4.42 -2.20
N GLY A 33 -2.53 -3.52 -1.30
CA GLY A 33 -3.44 -3.89 -0.23
C GLY A 33 -3.71 -2.74 0.72
N ALA A 34 -4.74 -2.90 1.54
CA ALA A 34 -5.09 -1.98 2.60
C ALA A 34 -5.75 -2.73 3.73
N HIS A 35 -5.37 -2.41 4.95
CA HIS A 35 -6.00 -2.93 6.16
C HIS A 35 -6.96 -1.90 6.76
N GLY A 36 -7.89 -2.41 7.54
CA GLY A 36 -8.80 -1.57 8.30
C GLY A 36 -9.92 -0.98 7.46
N TYR A 37 -10.58 0.02 8.03
CA TYR A 37 -11.70 0.69 7.36
C TYR A 37 -11.31 1.36 6.05
N ALA A 38 -10.07 1.82 5.94
CA ALA A 38 -9.57 2.46 4.73
C ALA A 38 -9.73 1.57 3.51
N GLY A 39 -9.60 0.25 3.66
CA GLY A 39 -9.74 -0.70 2.57
C GLY A 39 -11.05 -0.58 1.82
N TYR A 40 -12.14 -0.27 2.53
CA TYR A 40 -13.45 -0.10 1.90
C TYR A 40 -13.49 1.08 0.92
N PHE A 41 -12.60 2.03 1.09
CA PHE A 41 -12.56 3.24 0.24
C PHE A 41 -11.48 3.18 -0.82
N VAL A 42 -10.32 2.56 -0.52
CA VAL A 42 -9.17 2.65 -1.42
C VAL A 42 -8.94 1.43 -2.29
N ASN A 43 -9.57 0.28 -2.00
CA ASN A 43 -9.32 -0.93 -2.80
C ASN A 43 -9.67 -0.73 -4.28
N SER A 44 -10.78 -0.08 -4.58
CA SER A 44 -11.14 0.19 -5.98
C SER A 44 -10.20 1.19 -6.63
N VAL A 45 -9.73 2.19 -5.87
CA VAL A 45 -8.76 3.16 -6.36
C VAL A 45 -7.44 2.46 -6.71
N LEU A 46 -6.98 1.56 -5.83
CA LEU A 46 -5.78 0.76 -6.08
C LEU A 46 -5.95 -0.13 -7.30
N ASP A 47 -7.08 -0.82 -7.41
CA ASP A 47 -7.35 -1.71 -8.54
C ASP A 47 -7.34 -0.96 -9.87
N ASN A 48 -7.87 0.27 -9.88
CA ASN A 48 -7.95 1.07 -11.09
C ASN A 48 -6.66 1.77 -11.47
N ASN A 49 -5.74 1.94 -10.52
CA ASN A 49 -4.53 2.73 -10.73
C ASN A 49 -3.24 1.93 -10.65
N TRP A 50 -3.28 0.70 -10.14
CA TRP A 50 -2.10 -0.16 -10.09
C TRP A 50 -1.93 -0.90 -11.41
N LYS A 51 -0.69 -0.98 -11.88
CA LYS A 51 -0.29 -1.85 -12.99
C LYS A 51 1.13 -2.31 -12.78
N GLN A 52 1.49 -3.43 -13.39
CA GLN A 52 2.83 -3.96 -13.28
C GLN A 52 3.84 -3.04 -13.98
N GLY A 53 5.02 -2.89 -13.39
CA GLY A 53 6.08 -2.10 -13.99
C GLY A 53 5.95 -0.60 -13.79
N MET A 54 5.16 -0.17 -12.82
CA MET A 54 5.01 1.26 -12.50
C MET A 54 6.32 1.85 -12.00
N SER A 55 6.59 3.10 -12.40
CA SER A 55 7.66 3.88 -11.82
C SER A 55 7.28 4.34 -10.41
N LEU A 56 8.27 4.84 -9.65
CA LEU A 56 8.02 5.41 -8.34
C LEU A 56 7.02 6.58 -8.43
N ASP A 57 7.17 7.45 -9.42
CA ASP A 57 6.26 8.60 -9.57
C ASP A 57 4.83 8.16 -9.85
N GLU A 58 4.65 7.14 -10.69
CA GLU A 58 3.32 6.57 -10.94
C GLU A 58 2.73 5.94 -9.68
N GLY A 59 3.54 5.23 -8.90
CA GLY A 59 3.11 4.65 -7.62
C GLY A 59 2.70 5.72 -6.62
N LEU A 60 3.47 6.80 -6.51
CA LEU A 60 3.14 7.92 -5.64
C LEU A 60 1.83 8.60 -6.05
N GLU A 61 1.57 8.73 -7.35
CA GLU A 61 0.31 9.29 -7.83
C GLU A 61 -0.87 8.39 -7.45
N ALA A 62 -0.72 7.06 -7.54
CA ALA A 62 -1.75 6.13 -7.10
C ALA A 62 -2.04 6.29 -5.60
N VAL A 63 -1.00 6.42 -4.79
CA VAL A 63 -1.15 6.63 -3.34
C VAL A 63 -1.82 7.97 -3.05
N LYS A 64 -1.47 9.03 -3.77
CA LYS A 64 -2.13 10.34 -3.63
C LYS A 64 -3.61 10.26 -3.92
N LYS A 65 -4.02 9.48 -4.92
CA LYS A 65 -5.44 9.27 -5.23
C LYS A 65 -6.15 8.54 -4.09
N CYS A 66 -5.49 7.57 -3.46
CA CYS A 66 -6.03 6.90 -2.28
C CYS A 66 -6.23 7.87 -1.12
N ILE A 67 -5.24 8.72 -0.86
CA ILE A 67 -5.33 9.73 0.21
C ILE A 67 -6.47 10.70 -0.06
N LEU A 68 -6.62 11.15 -1.31
CA LEU A 68 -7.70 12.04 -1.69
C LEU A 68 -9.07 11.38 -1.47
N GLU A 69 -9.22 10.11 -1.82
CA GLU A 69 -10.44 9.35 -1.60
C GLU A 69 -10.78 9.29 -0.11
N LEU A 70 -9.78 9.02 0.75
CA LEU A 70 -9.98 8.99 2.20
C LEU A 70 -10.38 10.35 2.74
N LYS A 71 -9.71 11.42 2.31
CA LYS A 71 -10.04 12.78 2.75
C LYS A 71 -11.44 13.20 2.33
N THR A 72 -11.90 12.71 1.20
CA THR A 72 -13.21 13.09 0.65
C THR A 72 -14.35 12.29 1.26
N ARG A 73 -14.15 10.98 1.48
CA ARG A 73 -15.23 10.04 1.81
C ARG A 73 -15.15 9.42 3.19
N PHE A 74 -13.96 9.44 3.82
CA PHE A 74 -13.81 8.82 5.14
C PHE A 74 -14.34 9.76 6.21
N ILE A 75 -15.15 9.21 7.14
CA ILE A 75 -15.77 10.00 8.19
C ILE A 75 -14.75 10.53 9.18
N ILE A 76 -13.73 9.72 9.51
CA ILE A 76 -12.70 10.09 10.48
C ILE A 76 -11.68 10.98 9.79
N ASN A 77 -11.47 12.18 10.33
CA ASN A 77 -10.48 13.10 9.78
C ASN A 77 -9.07 12.60 10.06
N GLN A 78 -8.32 12.36 8.99
CA GLN A 78 -6.92 11.91 9.05
C GLN A 78 -6.07 12.96 8.34
N PRO A 79 -5.62 14.01 9.04
CA PRO A 79 -4.94 15.13 8.37
C PRO A 79 -3.53 14.78 7.89
N ASN A 80 -2.88 13.79 8.49
CA ASN A 80 -1.49 13.47 8.21
C ASN A 80 -1.33 12.02 7.75
N PHE A 81 -0.51 11.84 6.73
CA PHE A 81 -0.13 10.52 6.21
C PHE A 81 1.39 10.43 6.12
N VAL A 82 1.93 9.27 6.44
CA VAL A 82 3.36 9.00 6.33
C VAL A 82 3.56 7.98 5.22
N ALA A 83 4.40 8.31 4.24
CA ALA A 83 4.79 7.39 3.19
C ALA A 83 6.19 6.85 3.48
N LYS A 84 6.32 5.53 3.43
CA LYS A 84 7.61 4.85 3.51
C LYS A 84 7.87 4.17 2.19
N ILE A 85 8.97 4.54 1.55
CA ILE A 85 9.33 4.05 0.22
C ILE A 85 10.49 3.09 0.37
N VAL A 86 10.34 1.88 -0.19
CA VAL A 86 11.38 0.86 -0.15
C VAL A 86 11.99 0.72 -1.52
N THR A 87 13.31 0.90 -1.59
CA THR A 87 14.09 0.74 -2.81
C THR A 87 15.23 -0.25 -2.56
N LYS A 88 16.00 -0.55 -3.61
CA LYS A 88 17.20 -1.38 -3.48
C LYS A 88 18.20 -0.82 -2.48
N ASP A 89 18.14 0.47 -2.19
CA ASP A 89 19.08 1.17 -1.28
C ASP A 89 18.51 1.33 0.14
N GLY A 90 17.34 0.76 0.42
CA GLY A 90 16.68 0.82 1.72
C GLY A 90 15.39 1.61 1.71
N VAL A 91 14.99 1.99 2.91
CA VAL A 91 13.72 2.70 3.12
C VAL A 91 13.92 4.20 3.05
#